data_e917b4d6d1c9b2a534151f2ae62010bf
#
_entry.id   e917b4d6d1c9b2a534151f2ae62010bf
#
_cell.length_a   1.000
_cell.length_b   1.000
_cell.length_c   1.000
_cell.angle_alpha   90.00
_cell.angle_beta   90.00
_cell.angle_gamma   90.00
#
_symmetry.space_group_name_H-M   'P 1'
#
loop_
_entity.id
_entity.type
_entity.pdbx_description
1 polymer ?
#
loop_
_entity_poly.entity_id
_entity_poly.type
_entity_poly.pdbx_seq_one_letter_code
_entity_poly.pdbx_strand_id
1 'polypeptide(L)'
;TWSALKQNSDISGVSAERIRDEFIKGVTKAKKVPNYFKMLKTLGMFKQIFPGLSTLTSNHKVRDYKLQIAYMLLSNGADKVRTKLKSLSYTNQEVNDIWFLIRLRLNNWVVDNLVTMKNLQKNTKLNKSQINQWAKMNPKSKNIIKLWNWKLSVTSKDAMDKGLKGKDIGNYINDKEKELFISS
;
A
#
# COMPACT_ATOMS: atom_id res chain seq x y z
N THR A 1 -27.21 -20.18 -10.62
CA THR A 1 -26.77 -19.76 -11.97
C THR A 1 -26.08 -18.42 -11.95
N TRP A 2 -25.32 -18.07 -13.01
CA TRP A 2 -24.63 -16.78 -13.12
C TRP A 2 -25.62 -15.60 -13.15
N SER A 3 -26.79 -15.78 -13.76
CA SER A 3 -27.87 -14.81 -13.78
C SER A 3 -28.39 -14.51 -12.35
N ALA A 4 -28.62 -15.52 -11.54
CA ALA A 4 -29.06 -15.35 -10.16
C ALA A 4 -28.04 -14.60 -9.30
N LEU A 5 -26.73 -14.88 -9.47
CA LEU A 5 -25.66 -14.13 -8.79
C LEU A 5 -25.66 -12.66 -9.18
N LYS A 6 -25.93 -12.34 -10.44
CA LYS A 6 -25.98 -10.97 -10.94
C LYS A 6 -27.19 -10.19 -10.39
N GLN A 7 -28.34 -10.87 -10.26
CA GLN A 7 -29.55 -10.28 -9.67
C GLN A 7 -29.43 -10.04 -8.17
N ASN A 8 -28.63 -10.87 -7.45
CA ASN A 8 -28.45 -10.82 -6.00
C ASN A 8 -27.05 -10.33 -5.60
N SER A 9 -26.47 -9.37 -6.35
CA SER A 9 -25.14 -8.83 -6.07
C SER A 9 -25.17 -7.56 -5.21
N ASP A 10 -26.32 -7.14 -4.71
CA ASP A 10 -26.44 -6.01 -3.78
C ASP A 10 -25.89 -6.40 -2.40
N ILE A 11 -25.01 -5.59 -1.87
CA ILE A 11 -24.39 -5.76 -0.56
C ILE A 11 -24.71 -4.60 0.41
N SER A 12 -25.68 -3.75 0.09
CA SER A 12 -26.03 -2.55 0.89
C SER A 12 -26.44 -2.88 2.33
N GLY A 13 -27.03 -4.05 2.57
CA GLY A 13 -27.41 -4.53 3.91
C GLY A 13 -26.32 -5.32 4.66
N VAL A 14 -25.11 -5.43 4.10
CA VAL A 14 -24.03 -6.24 4.70
C VAL A 14 -23.09 -5.34 5.52
N SER A 15 -22.73 -5.77 6.75
CA SER A 15 -21.81 -4.99 7.59
C SER A 15 -20.42 -4.85 6.98
N ALA A 16 -19.73 -3.76 7.33
CA ALA A 16 -18.37 -3.46 6.83
C ALA A 16 -17.38 -4.59 7.15
N GLU A 17 -17.45 -5.16 8.36
CA GLU A 17 -16.62 -6.28 8.80
C GLU A 17 -16.84 -7.51 7.94
N ARG A 18 -18.09 -7.86 7.66
CA ARG A 18 -18.43 -9.01 6.84
C ARG A 18 -17.98 -8.83 5.38
N ILE A 19 -18.15 -7.63 4.83
CA ILE A 19 -17.65 -7.29 3.49
C ILE A 19 -16.12 -7.47 3.44
N ARG A 20 -15.38 -6.91 4.43
CA ARG A 20 -13.94 -7.06 4.55
C ARG A 20 -13.54 -8.53 4.62
N ASP A 21 -14.13 -9.30 5.53
CA ASP A 21 -13.74 -10.68 5.80
C ASP A 21 -13.97 -11.59 4.59
N GLU A 22 -15.12 -11.46 3.92
CA GLU A 22 -15.41 -12.23 2.70
C GLU A 22 -14.51 -11.79 1.54
N PHE A 23 -14.16 -10.51 1.44
CA PHE A 23 -13.21 -10.04 0.45
C PHE A 23 -11.81 -10.63 0.66
N ILE A 24 -11.28 -10.58 1.90
CA ILE A 24 -9.99 -11.17 2.27
C ILE A 24 -10.00 -12.68 2.02
N LYS A 25 -11.05 -13.37 2.44
CA LYS A 25 -11.24 -14.81 2.23
C LYS A 25 -11.24 -15.16 0.73
N GLY A 26 -11.92 -14.37 -0.09
CA GLY A 26 -11.91 -14.54 -1.54
C GLY A 26 -10.52 -14.39 -2.14
N VAL A 27 -9.75 -13.39 -1.74
CA VAL A 27 -8.37 -13.19 -2.21
C VAL A 27 -7.45 -14.34 -1.78
N THR A 28 -7.57 -14.80 -0.53
CA THR A 28 -6.65 -15.79 0.04
C THR A 28 -6.97 -17.23 -0.38
N LYS A 29 -8.27 -17.56 -0.56
CA LYS A 29 -8.75 -18.93 -0.80
C LYS A 29 -9.12 -19.23 -2.25
N ALA A 30 -9.29 -18.22 -3.12
CA ALA A 30 -9.63 -18.45 -4.51
C ALA A 30 -8.60 -19.35 -5.21
N LYS A 31 -9.05 -20.34 -5.99
CA LYS A 31 -8.15 -21.16 -6.83
C LYS A 31 -7.30 -20.31 -7.76
N LYS A 32 -7.91 -19.27 -8.35
CA LYS A 32 -7.26 -18.27 -9.22
C LYS A 32 -7.71 -16.87 -8.82
N VAL A 33 -6.87 -16.12 -8.12
CA VAL A 33 -7.15 -14.75 -7.67
C VAL A 33 -7.58 -13.82 -8.82
N PRO A 34 -6.96 -13.86 -10.03
CA PRO A 34 -7.44 -13.05 -11.14
C PRO A 34 -8.90 -13.33 -11.55
N ASN A 35 -9.35 -14.58 -11.49
CA ASN A 35 -10.74 -14.92 -11.80
C ASN A 35 -11.69 -14.39 -10.75
N TYR A 36 -11.31 -14.41 -9.48
CA TYR A 36 -12.09 -13.80 -8.40
C TYR A 36 -12.28 -12.30 -8.64
N PHE A 37 -11.22 -11.56 -8.95
CA PHE A 37 -11.33 -10.15 -9.28
C PHE A 37 -12.15 -9.87 -10.54
N LYS A 38 -12.00 -10.71 -11.58
CA LYS A 38 -12.84 -10.60 -12.79
C LYS A 38 -14.32 -10.79 -12.45
N MET A 39 -14.65 -11.75 -11.59
CA MET A 39 -16.02 -11.98 -11.11
C MET A 39 -16.56 -10.76 -10.36
N LEU A 40 -15.84 -10.22 -9.39
CA LEU A 40 -16.24 -9.03 -8.64
C LEU A 40 -16.48 -7.82 -9.56
N LYS A 41 -15.63 -7.66 -10.58
CA LYS A 41 -15.79 -6.60 -11.59
C LYS A 41 -17.05 -6.79 -12.41
N THR A 42 -17.31 -8.01 -12.91
CA THR A 42 -18.47 -8.33 -13.73
C THR A 42 -19.79 -8.16 -12.95
N LEU A 43 -19.78 -8.47 -11.66
CA LEU A 43 -20.93 -8.30 -10.76
C LEU A 43 -21.10 -6.85 -10.25
N GLY A 44 -20.21 -5.93 -10.59
CA GLY A 44 -20.25 -4.55 -10.10
C GLY A 44 -19.90 -4.39 -8.61
N MET A 45 -19.46 -5.48 -7.96
CA MET A 45 -19.20 -5.50 -6.50
C MET A 45 -18.04 -4.58 -6.10
N PHE A 46 -17.03 -4.38 -6.96
CA PHE A 46 -15.96 -3.42 -6.64
C PHE A 46 -16.48 -2.01 -6.39
N LYS A 47 -17.47 -1.56 -7.16
CA LYS A 47 -18.06 -0.22 -6.99
C LYS A 47 -18.85 -0.10 -5.68
N GLN A 48 -19.41 -1.21 -5.20
CA GLN A 48 -20.11 -1.24 -3.92
C GLN A 48 -19.15 -1.32 -2.74
N ILE A 49 -18.10 -2.17 -2.83
CA ILE A 49 -17.09 -2.32 -1.77
C ILE A 49 -16.22 -1.06 -1.67
N PHE A 50 -15.80 -0.50 -2.80
CA PHE A 50 -14.89 0.65 -2.89
C PHE A 50 -15.52 1.82 -3.67
N PRO A 51 -16.65 2.40 -3.20
CA PRO A 51 -17.31 3.48 -3.91
C PRO A 51 -16.38 4.70 -4.05
N GLY A 52 -16.39 5.31 -5.23
CA GLY A 52 -15.56 6.47 -5.55
C GLY A 52 -14.06 6.20 -5.69
N LEU A 53 -13.64 4.92 -5.68
CA LEU A 53 -12.28 4.51 -5.98
C LEU A 53 -12.21 3.78 -7.33
N SER A 54 -11.15 4.06 -8.08
CA SER A 54 -10.78 3.28 -9.26
C SER A 54 -10.12 1.98 -8.82
N THR A 55 -10.52 0.86 -9.41
CA THR A 55 -9.98 -0.45 -9.07
C THR A 55 -9.31 -1.09 -10.28
N LEU A 56 -8.08 -1.60 -10.08
CA LEU A 56 -7.32 -2.34 -11.08
C LEU A 56 -7.55 -3.84 -10.88
N THR A 57 -7.74 -4.57 -11.96
CA THR A 57 -7.79 -6.03 -11.90
C THR A 57 -6.36 -6.55 -11.83
N SER A 58 -6.02 -7.30 -10.77
CA SER A 58 -4.70 -7.91 -10.65
C SER A 58 -4.62 -9.21 -11.45
N ASN A 59 -3.55 -9.34 -12.23
CA ASN A 59 -3.16 -10.60 -12.88
C ASN A 59 -2.10 -11.38 -12.07
N HIS A 60 -1.68 -10.85 -10.93
CA HIS A 60 -0.67 -11.46 -10.10
C HIS A 60 -1.24 -12.65 -9.31
N LYS A 61 -0.45 -13.74 -9.24
CA LYS A 61 -0.82 -14.97 -8.50
C LYS A 61 -0.52 -14.89 -7.01
N VAL A 62 -0.20 -13.71 -6.49
CA VAL A 62 0.07 -13.45 -5.07
C VAL A 62 -1.21 -13.62 -4.27
N ARG A 63 -1.14 -14.35 -3.14
CA ARG A 63 -2.28 -14.60 -2.25
C ARG A 63 -2.31 -13.69 -1.02
N ASP A 64 -1.29 -12.89 -0.83
CA ASP A 64 -1.28 -11.89 0.24
C ASP A 64 -2.30 -10.80 -0.08
N TYR A 65 -3.34 -10.72 0.75
CA TYR A 65 -4.45 -9.80 0.51
C TYR A 65 -4.03 -8.32 0.62
N LYS A 66 -3.04 -7.98 1.45
CA LYS A 66 -2.54 -6.61 1.58
C LYS A 66 -1.88 -6.14 0.29
N LEU A 67 -1.06 -7.01 -0.32
CA LEU A 67 -0.43 -6.74 -1.61
C LEU A 67 -1.49 -6.60 -2.72
N GLN A 68 -2.50 -7.47 -2.73
CA GLN A 68 -3.56 -7.42 -3.73
C GLN A 68 -4.43 -6.16 -3.58
N ILE A 69 -4.81 -5.77 -2.36
CA ILE A 69 -5.58 -4.55 -2.10
C ILE A 69 -4.75 -3.31 -2.48
N ALA A 70 -3.48 -3.26 -2.06
CA ALA A 70 -2.58 -2.17 -2.41
C ALA A 70 -2.45 -2.02 -3.93
N TYR A 71 -2.29 -3.14 -4.67
CA TYR A 71 -2.22 -3.12 -6.13
C TYR A 71 -3.54 -2.68 -6.77
N MET A 72 -4.66 -3.24 -6.31
CA MET A 72 -5.98 -2.94 -6.84
C MET A 72 -6.34 -1.45 -6.70
N LEU A 73 -5.94 -0.82 -5.61
CA LEU A 73 -6.28 0.58 -5.29
C LEU A 73 -5.16 1.59 -5.64
N LEU A 74 -4.13 1.14 -6.34
CA LEU A 74 -2.89 1.86 -6.59
C LEU A 74 -3.05 3.19 -7.36
N SER A 75 -4.08 3.29 -8.22
CA SER A 75 -4.38 4.49 -8.99
C SER A 75 -5.04 5.62 -8.18
N ASN A 76 -5.37 5.34 -6.92
CA ASN A 76 -5.99 6.33 -6.05
C ASN A 76 -4.94 7.00 -5.14
N GLY A 77 -5.25 8.19 -4.64
CA GLY A 77 -4.40 8.82 -3.61
C GLY A 77 -4.34 7.96 -2.34
N ALA A 78 -3.14 7.79 -1.78
CA ALA A 78 -2.90 6.91 -0.64
C ALA A 78 -3.79 7.24 0.57
N ASP A 79 -4.04 8.53 0.83
CA ASP A 79 -4.86 8.97 1.97
C ASP A 79 -6.35 8.68 1.74
N LYS A 80 -6.84 8.80 0.50
CA LYS A 80 -8.20 8.40 0.13
C LYS A 80 -8.42 6.89 0.34
N VAL A 81 -7.44 6.07 -0.03
CA VAL A 81 -7.45 4.63 0.22
C VAL A 81 -7.46 4.35 1.73
N ARG A 82 -6.61 5.03 2.50
CA ARG A 82 -6.55 4.91 3.96
C ARG A 82 -7.91 5.15 4.62
N THR A 83 -8.58 6.24 4.25
CA THR A 83 -9.93 6.56 4.76
C THR A 83 -10.92 5.45 4.42
N LYS A 84 -10.91 4.96 3.19
CA LYS A 84 -11.82 3.90 2.75
C LYS A 84 -11.59 2.56 3.45
N LEU A 85 -10.35 2.16 3.66
CA LEU A 85 -10.03 0.93 4.40
C LEU A 85 -10.52 1.01 5.86
N LYS A 86 -10.37 2.17 6.50
CA LYS A 86 -10.93 2.39 7.85
C LYS A 86 -12.45 2.24 7.88
N SER A 87 -13.16 2.78 6.89
CA SER A 87 -14.63 2.64 6.80
C SER A 87 -15.09 1.20 6.54
N LEU A 88 -14.20 0.33 6.07
CA LEU A 88 -14.40 -1.11 5.91
C LEU A 88 -13.87 -1.92 7.10
N SER A 89 -13.66 -1.27 8.23
CA SER A 89 -13.24 -1.90 9.50
C SER A 89 -11.92 -2.69 9.41
N TYR A 90 -11.01 -2.32 8.48
CA TYR A 90 -9.65 -2.85 8.52
C TYR A 90 -8.94 -2.34 9.77
N THR A 91 -8.11 -3.18 10.39
CA THR A 91 -7.32 -2.79 11.55
C THR A 91 -6.33 -1.68 11.22
N ASN A 92 -5.93 -0.88 12.19
CA ASN A 92 -4.94 0.18 11.98
C ASN A 92 -3.63 -0.36 11.39
N GLN A 93 -3.24 -1.58 11.78
CA GLN A 93 -2.05 -2.23 11.25
C GLN A 93 -2.18 -2.57 9.76
N GLU A 94 -3.31 -3.15 9.35
CA GLU A 94 -3.58 -3.47 7.94
C GLU A 94 -3.62 -2.21 7.09
N VAL A 95 -4.29 -1.18 7.60
CA VAL A 95 -4.38 0.13 6.94
C VAL A 95 -2.98 0.73 6.75
N ASN A 96 -2.12 0.70 7.77
CA ASN A 96 -0.75 1.21 7.68
C ASN A 96 0.10 0.41 6.70
N ASP A 97 0.00 -0.91 6.70
CA ASP A 97 0.72 -1.79 5.79
C ASP A 97 0.33 -1.51 4.32
N ILE A 98 -0.97 -1.46 4.01
CA ILE A 98 -1.48 -1.21 2.66
C ILE A 98 -1.12 0.22 2.19
N TRP A 99 -1.30 1.20 3.07
CA TRP A 99 -0.95 2.59 2.79
C TRP A 99 0.54 2.78 2.50
N PHE A 100 1.41 2.13 3.29
CA PHE A 100 2.86 2.13 3.07
C PHE A 100 3.22 1.52 1.70
N LEU A 101 2.63 0.37 1.34
CA LEU A 101 2.85 -0.27 0.04
C LEU A 101 2.49 0.66 -1.13
N ILE A 102 1.35 1.35 -1.05
CA ILE A 102 0.93 2.29 -2.10
C ILE A 102 1.94 3.44 -2.23
N ARG A 103 2.37 4.04 -1.11
CA ARG A 103 3.35 5.12 -1.11
C ARG A 103 4.73 4.67 -1.60
N LEU A 104 5.13 3.45 -1.25
CA LEU A 104 6.42 2.88 -1.66
C LEU A 104 6.60 2.78 -3.19
N ARG A 105 5.50 2.81 -3.96
CA ARG A 105 5.54 2.83 -5.43
C ARG A 105 5.86 4.21 -6.00
N LEU A 106 5.64 5.28 -5.26
CA LEU A 106 5.82 6.66 -5.73
C LEU A 106 7.31 7.04 -5.66
N ASN A 107 8.11 6.59 -6.63
CA ASN A 107 9.58 6.70 -6.62
C ASN A 107 10.11 8.10 -6.27
N ASN A 108 9.63 9.16 -6.95
CA ASN A 108 10.11 10.51 -6.69
C ASN A 108 9.73 10.98 -5.29
N TRP A 109 8.46 10.77 -4.89
CA TRP A 109 8.01 11.12 -3.56
C TRP A 109 8.78 10.38 -2.46
N VAL A 110 9.14 9.11 -2.69
CA VAL A 110 9.91 8.28 -1.76
C VAL A 110 11.31 8.86 -1.56
N VAL A 111 11.98 9.26 -2.63
CA VAL A 111 13.31 9.85 -2.56
C VAL A 111 13.29 11.21 -1.86
N ASP A 112 12.30 12.05 -2.17
CA ASP A 112 12.14 13.36 -1.56
C ASP A 112 11.72 13.30 -0.07
N ASN A 113 11.14 12.19 0.36
CA ASN A 113 10.63 11.99 1.73
C ASN A 113 11.24 10.75 2.40
N LEU A 114 12.53 10.48 2.15
CA LEU A 114 13.21 9.25 2.56
C LEU A 114 13.12 9.00 4.07
N VAL A 115 13.44 10.01 4.89
CA VAL A 115 13.37 9.91 6.35
C VAL A 115 11.95 9.62 6.82
N THR A 116 10.96 10.30 6.24
CA THR A 116 9.55 10.06 6.53
C THR A 116 9.15 8.62 6.19
N MET A 117 9.55 8.12 5.01
CA MET A 117 9.27 6.74 4.61
C MET A 117 9.91 5.70 5.54
N LYS A 118 11.14 5.95 6.02
CA LYS A 118 11.80 5.07 6.98
C LYS A 118 11.11 5.07 8.34
N ASN A 119 10.60 6.20 8.79
CA ASN A 119 9.81 6.27 10.02
C ASN A 119 8.45 5.56 9.86
N LEU A 120 7.80 5.68 8.71
CA LEU A 120 6.56 4.94 8.41
C LEU A 120 6.81 3.43 8.36
N GLN A 121 7.94 2.99 7.82
CA GLN A 121 8.32 1.58 7.78
C GLN A 121 8.34 0.94 9.16
N LYS A 122 8.79 1.66 10.20
CA LYS A 122 8.81 1.18 11.60
C LYS A 122 7.41 0.84 12.12
N ASN A 123 6.38 1.46 11.58
CA ASN A 123 4.98 1.25 11.96
C ASN A 123 4.29 0.15 11.13
N THR A 124 5.00 -0.51 10.21
CA THR A 124 4.48 -1.63 9.43
C THR A 124 4.86 -2.98 10.04
N LYS A 125 4.04 -4.00 9.78
CA LYS A 125 4.36 -5.41 10.03
C LYS A 125 4.64 -6.18 8.75
N LEU A 126 5.03 -5.47 7.69
CA LEU A 126 5.45 -6.09 6.44
C LEU A 126 6.81 -6.76 6.62
N ASN A 127 7.00 -7.88 5.95
CA ASN A 127 8.26 -8.61 5.96
C ASN A 127 8.98 -8.54 4.59
N LYS A 128 10.23 -8.97 4.55
CA LYS A 128 11.07 -8.94 3.36
C LYS A 128 10.46 -9.73 2.18
N SER A 129 9.77 -10.84 2.46
CA SER A 129 9.10 -11.63 1.41
C SER A 129 7.97 -10.83 0.74
N GLN A 130 7.14 -10.16 1.54
CA GLN A 130 6.07 -9.30 1.03
C GLN A 130 6.62 -8.13 0.20
N ILE A 131 7.69 -7.50 0.66
CA ILE A 131 8.34 -6.40 -0.09
C ILE A 131 8.94 -6.89 -1.41
N ASN A 132 9.59 -8.06 -1.42
CA ASN A 132 10.10 -8.66 -2.65
C ASN A 132 8.96 -8.99 -3.64
N GLN A 133 7.84 -9.52 -3.15
CA GLN A 133 6.66 -9.75 -3.98
C GLN A 133 6.08 -8.43 -4.51
N TRP A 134 5.99 -7.40 -3.67
CA TRP A 134 5.53 -6.07 -4.06
C TRP A 134 6.38 -5.45 -5.16
N ALA A 135 7.70 -5.57 -5.06
CA ALA A 135 8.63 -5.10 -6.09
C ALA A 135 8.40 -5.83 -7.43
N LYS A 136 8.19 -7.16 -7.40
CA LYS A 136 7.87 -7.94 -8.61
C LYS A 136 6.53 -7.54 -9.24
N MET A 137 5.54 -7.17 -8.42
CA MET A 137 4.25 -6.66 -8.90
C MET A 137 4.36 -5.24 -9.50
N ASN A 138 5.43 -4.52 -9.18
CA ASN A 138 5.66 -3.13 -9.59
C ASN A 138 7.06 -2.95 -10.23
N PRO A 139 7.37 -3.60 -11.36
CA PRO A 139 8.72 -3.64 -11.94
C PRO A 139 9.27 -2.27 -12.34
N LYS A 140 8.39 -1.28 -12.53
CA LYS A 140 8.80 0.11 -12.82
C LYS A 140 9.29 0.88 -11.60
N SER A 141 9.09 0.35 -10.40
CA SER A 141 9.47 1.00 -9.13
C SER A 141 10.84 0.49 -8.66
N LYS A 142 11.91 1.03 -9.21
CA LYS A 142 13.28 0.57 -9.03
C LYS A 142 13.78 0.61 -7.58
N ASN A 143 13.25 1.53 -6.77
CA ASN A 143 13.79 1.84 -5.44
C ASN A 143 13.12 1.08 -4.29
N ILE A 144 12.13 0.21 -4.54
CA ILE A 144 11.38 -0.48 -3.48
C ILE A 144 12.30 -1.26 -2.55
N ILE A 145 13.15 -2.13 -3.11
CA ILE A 145 14.07 -2.98 -2.34
C ILE A 145 15.18 -2.15 -1.70
N LYS A 146 15.74 -1.20 -2.45
CA LYS A 146 16.78 -0.30 -1.96
C LYS A 146 16.28 0.48 -0.74
N LEU A 147 15.10 1.11 -0.83
CA LEU A 147 14.52 1.84 0.28
C LEU A 147 14.22 0.93 1.49
N TRP A 148 13.66 -0.24 1.25
CA TRP A 148 13.37 -1.17 2.35
C TRP A 148 14.60 -1.51 3.18
N ASN A 149 15.73 -1.76 2.50
CA ASN A 149 17.00 -2.12 3.14
C ASN A 149 17.81 -0.90 3.61
N TRP A 150 17.44 0.31 3.19
CA TRP A 150 18.16 1.52 3.55
C TRP A 150 18.21 1.72 5.06
N LYS A 151 19.36 2.10 5.56
CA LYS A 151 19.54 2.49 6.98
C LYS A 151 19.91 3.97 7.01
N LEU A 152 19.15 4.76 7.76
CA LEU A 152 19.48 6.17 7.96
C LEU A 152 20.81 6.24 8.72
N SER A 153 21.71 7.05 8.23
CA SER A 153 23.07 7.25 8.77
C SER A 153 23.31 8.67 9.29
N VAL A 154 22.56 9.65 8.78
CA VAL A 154 22.67 11.04 9.18
C VAL A 154 21.88 11.30 10.45
N THR A 155 22.51 11.93 11.46
CA THR A 155 21.93 12.16 12.77
C THR A 155 21.65 13.64 13.04
N SER A 156 20.87 13.92 14.09
CA SER A 156 20.66 15.30 14.54
C SER A 156 21.98 15.95 15.02
N LYS A 157 22.92 15.15 15.52
CA LYS A 157 24.24 15.63 15.95
C LYS A 157 25.02 16.20 14.77
N ASP A 158 25.01 15.52 13.61
CA ASP A 158 25.70 15.98 12.40
C ASP A 158 25.18 17.33 11.92
N ALA A 159 23.90 17.61 12.12
CA ALA A 159 23.28 18.89 11.80
C ALA A 159 23.63 19.97 12.86
N MET A 160 23.60 19.62 14.14
CA MET A 160 23.93 20.56 15.23
C MET A 160 25.41 20.95 15.22
N ASP A 161 26.33 20.06 14.88
CA ASP A 161 27.76 20.35 14.72
C ASP A 161 28.03 21.36 13.60
N LYS A 162 27.05 21.56 12.69
CA LYS A 162 27.03 22.62 11.66
C LYS A 162 26.30 23.93 12.08
N GLY A 163 25.91 24.00 13.35
CA GLY A 163 25.21 25.17 13.90
C GLY A 163 23.73 25.24 13.55
N LEU A 164 23.15 24.19 12.93
CA LEU A 164 21.74 24.18 12.54
C LEU A 164 20.83 23.97 13.75
N LYS A 165 19.62 24.57 13.71
CA LYS A 165 18.65 24.52 14.81
C LYS A 165 17.22 24.29 14.29
N GLY A 166 16.37 23.75 15.15
CA GLY A 166 14.94 23.62 14.89
C GLY A 166 14.62 22.85 13.60
N LYS A 167 13.85 23.47 12.70
CA LYS A 167 13.40 22.85 11.44
C LYS A 167 14.56 22.54 10.48
N ASP A 168 15.65 23.31 10.53
CA ASP A 168 16.79 23.15 9.62
C ASP A 168 17.54 21.85 9.87
N ILE A 169 17.52 21.31 11.10
CA ILE A 169 18.03 19.99 11.42
C ILE A 169 17.30 18.92 10.59
N GLY A 170 15.97 18.96 10.56
CA GLY A 170 15.17 18.00 9.81
C GLY A 170 15.40 18.09 8.29
N ASN A 171 15.48 19.30 7.77
CA ASN A 171 15.78 19.54 6.35
C ASN A 171 17.16 18.99 5.99
N TYR A 172 18.18 19.31 6.77
CA TYR A 172 19.55 18.83 6.56
C TYR A 172 19.64 17.30 6.52
N ILE A 173 19.01 16.63 7.50
CA ILE A 173 19.00 15.17 7.58
C ILE A 173 18.35 14.59 6.32
N ASN A 174 17.18 15.11 5.92
CA ASN A 174 16.47 14.60 4.75
C ASN A 174 17.27 14.81 3.46
N ASP A 175 17.88 15.98 3.27
CA ASP A 175 18.65 16.29 2.08
C ASP A 175 19.93 15.43 1.99
N LYS A 176 20.64 15.25 3.10
CA LYS A 176 21.84 14.41 3.14
C LYS A 176 21.52 12.92 2.94
N GLU A 177 20.48 12.41 3.56
CA GLU A 177 20.03 11.02 3.34
C GLU A 177 19.60 10.79 1.88
N LYS A 178 18.95 11.79 1.27
CA LYS A 178 18.58 11.76 -0.15
C LYS A 178 19.83 11.73 -1.06
N GLU A 179 20.83 12.57 -0.82
CA GLU A 179 22.09 12.57 -1.56
C GLU A 179 22.76 11.18 -1.49
N LEU A 180 22.91 10.62 -0.28
CA LEU A 180 23.49 9.32 -0.05
C LEU A 180 22.69 8.20 -0.74
N PHE A 181 21.37 8.28 -0.68
CA PHE A 181 20.49 7.30 -1.31
C PHE A 181 20.60 7.32 -2.85
N ILE A 182 20.75 8.51 -3.45
CA ILE A 182 20.87 8.64 -4.91
C ILE A 182 22.24 8.15 -5.39
N SER A 183 23.32 8.44 -4.64
CA SER A 183 24.69 8.11 -5.02
C SER A 183 25.10 6.65 -4.81
N SER A 184 24.33 5.87 -4.07
CA SER A 184 24.55 4.43 -3.80
C SER A 184 23.73 3.55 -4.72
#